data_56bb2d127ceeb5c1e40e872a0623b471
#
_entry.id   56bb2d127ceeb5c1e40e872a0623b471
#
_cell.length_a   1.000
_cell.length_b   1.000
_cell.length_c   1.000
_cell.angle_alpha   90.00
_cell.angle_beta   90.00
_cell.angle_gamma   90.00
#
_symmetry.space_group_name_H-M   'P 1'
#
loop_
_entity.id
_entity.type
_entity.pdbx_description
1 polymer ?
#
loop_
_entity_poly.entity_id
_entity_poly.type
_entity_poly.pdbx_seq_one_letter_code
_entity_poly.pdbx_strand_id
1 'polypeptide(L)'
;MNRSLAIYLAKQANVAVSFLVPSCSEEDKRMSRNHKVMIFEVQQRPGFDPIDCLTFPRKDINIDVVIGHGVKLGKQEQIIRESHNCKWVQVVHTAPEELAVFKTYSGAISRGEAKYSTEVKLCEMADVVVAVGPKLFEVYSAYLSSSQKFVFNLTPGMFTELCHLKRLSLDGNKFRILVFGQGDSEDFELKGFDIAAQAVAALKDKSYHLIFVGAQSGSEEHVAEKLLKLGLCRSQLTVRKFVQNREHLGKILCEANLAIVPSRTEGFGLTALEALSACLPFLVSQNSGFGEALSNVSNGLSCVVDSENPQHWAEAIKNVRHKSREIRYKECETLRMHYDEKYNWEKQCTELVDIILTKAQGNVFNL
;
A
#
# COMPACT_ATOMS: atom_id res chain seq x y z
N MET A 1 2.87 3.74 3.57
CA MET A 1 2.33 4.94 2.92
C MET A 1 2.39 6.15 3.86
N ASN A 2 1.56 6.25 4.90
CA ASN A 2 1.46 7.43 5.78
C ASN A 2 2.80 7.87 6.39
N ARG A 3 3.62 6.92 6.85
CA ARG A 3 4.97 7.20 7.36
C ARG A 3 5.85 7.90 6.31
N SER A 4 5.88 7.39 5.08
CA SER A 4 6.69 8.00 4.00
C SER A 4 6.17 9.37 3.64
N LEU A 5 4.86 9.53 3.47
CA LEU A 5 4.24 10.84 3.23
C LEU A 5 4.64 11.87 4.30
N ALA A 6 4.52 11.52 5.57
CA ALA A 6 4.89 12.41 6.67
C ALA A 6 6.39 12.78 6.67
N ILE A 7 7.27 11.82 6.40
CA ILE A 7 8.71 12.05 6.32
C ILE A 7 9.06 13.04 5.19
N TYR A 8 8.42 12.88 4.03
CA TYR A 8 8.71 13.76 2.89
C TYR A 8 8.02 15.12 2.98
N LEU A 9 6.85 15.20 3.63
CA LEU A 9 6.24 16.47 4.00
C LEU A 9 7.12 17.24 5.01
N ALA A 10 7.68 16.57 6.02
CA ALA A 10 8.56 17.17 7.01
C ALA A 10 9.92 17.66 6.45
N LYS A 11 10.26 17.30 5.21
CA LYS A 11 11.43 17.86 4.50
C LYS A 11 11.11 19.17 3.79
N GLN A 12 9.83 19.50 3.58
CA GLN A 12 9.44 20.72 2.90
C GLN A 12 9.72 21.95 3.78
N ALA A 13 10.08 23.05 3.15
CA ALA A 13 10.33 24.31 3.86
C ALA A 13 9.05 24.78 4.57
N ASN A 14 9.20 25.22 5.82
CA ASN A 14 8.10 25.77 6.63
C ASN A 14 6.95 24.78 6.93
N VAL A 15 7.18 23.46 6.79
CA VAL A 15 6.20 22.42 7.12
C VAL A 15 6.64 21.70 8.40
N ALA A 16 5.83 21.78 9.43
CA ALA A 16 5.95 20.99 10.66
C ALA A 16 4.92 19.86 10.62
N VAL A 17 5.37 18.61 10.76
CA VAL A 17 4.50 17.44 10.69
C VAL A 17 4.37 16.77 12.04
N SER A 18 3.13 16.50 12.42
CA SER A 18 2.79 15.81 13.66
C SER A 18 1.83 14.65 13.39
N PHE A 19 2.04 13.52 14.08
CA PHE A 19 1.07 12.44 14.16
C PHE A 19 0.29 12.54 15.46
N LEU A 20 -1.03 12.46 15.36
CA LEU A 20 -1.91 12.16 16.49
C LEU A 20 -2.14 10.65 16.54
N VAL A 21 -1.86 10.03 17.68
CA VAL A 21 -1.99 8.58 17.87
C VAL A 21 -2.69 8.26 19.20
N PRO A 22 -3.39 7.12 19.30
CA PRO A 22 -3.96 6.69 20.59
C PRO A 22 -2.89 6.37 21.63
N SER A 23 -1.77 5.75 21.18
CA SER A 23 -0.61 5.41 22.03
C SER A 23 0.61 5.16 21.13
N CYS A 24 1.80 5.33 21.67
CA CYS A 24 3.06 4.98 21.02
C CYS A 24 4.14 4.66 22.06
N SER A 25 5.19 3.96 21.62
CA SER A 25 6.37 3.71 22.45
C SER A 25 7.34 4.90 22.43
N GLU A 26 8.22 5.00 23.43
CA GLU A 26 9.31 5.99 23.43
C GLU A 26 10.29 5.76 22.26
N GLU A 27 10.41 4.51 21.81
CA GLU A 27 11.20 4.19 20.61
C GLU A 27 10.57 4.79 19.35
N ASP A 28 9.25 4.69 19.18
CA ASP A 28 8.53 5.32 18.05
C ASP A 28 8.74 6.82 18.04
N LYS A 29 8.63 7.47 19.21
CA LYS A 29 8.88 8.91 19.36
C LYS A 29 10.32 9.29 19.00
N ARG A 30 11.29 8.47 19.42
CA ARG A 30 12.71 8.69 19.07
C ARG A 30 12.94 8.54 17.58
N MET A 31 12.42 7.47 16.98
CA MET A 31 12.56 7.20 15.55
C MET A 31 11.91 8.28 14.68
N SER A 32 10.74 8.77 15.08
CA SER A 32 10.04 9.83 14.32
C SER A 32 10.80 11.17 14.35
N ARG A 33 11.39 11.53 15.50
CA ARG A 33 12.21 12.74 15.63
C ARG A 33 13.41 12.77 14.69
N ASN A 34 14.00 11.61 14.38
CA ASN A 34 15.09 11.49 13.40
C ASN A 34 14.67 11.95 12.00
N HIS A 35 13.35 11.94 11.74
CA HIS A 35 12.76 12.41 10.49
C HIS A 35 12.05 13.76 10.62
N LYS A 36 12.27 14.49 11.73
CA LYS A 36 11.60 15.78 12.04
C LYS A 36 10.06 15.65 12.13
N VAL A 37 9.55 14.48 12.46
CA VAL A 37 8.12 14.22 12.68
C VAL A 37 7.86 14.09 14.18
N MET A 38 6.88 14.84 14.68
CA MET A 38 6.47 14.76 16.08
C MET A 38 5.34 13.73 16.25
N ILE A 39 5.33 13.00 17.36
CA ILE A 39 4.20 12.13 17.72
C ILE A 39 3.57 12.65 19.00
N PHE A 40 2.26 12.87 18.96
CA PHE A 40 1.44 13.27 20.11
C PHE A 40 0.42 12.18 20.41
N GLU A 41 0.43 11.71 21.65
CA GLU A 41 -0.62 10.83 22.15
C GLU A 41 -1.84 11.67 22.54
N VAL A 42 -3.03 11.23 22.12
CA VAL A 42 -4.27 11.85 22.57
C VAL A 42 -4.67 11.34 23.95
N GLN A 43 -5.30 12.20 24.73
CA GLN A 43 -5.84 11.79 26.02
C GLN A 43 -7.00 10.80 25.81
N GLN A 44 -6.86 9.61 26.37
CA GLN A 44 -7.94 8.63 26.36
C GLN A 44 -9.14 9.14 27.20
N ARG A 45 -10.35 8.94 26.68
CA ARG A 45 -11.60 9.38 27.31
C ARG A 45 -12.48 8.18 27.61
N PRO A 46 -13.02 8.07 28.83
CA PRO A 46 -13.96 7.00 29.17
C PRO A 46 -15.16 6.97 28.22
N GLY A 47 -15.49 5.78 27.71
CA GLY A 47 -16.62 5.58 26.79
C GLY A 47 -16.33 5.85 25.32
N PHE A 48 -15.13 6.33 24.96
CA PHE A 48 -14.71 6.49 23.57
C PHE A 48 -13.76 5.37 23.14
N ASP A 49 -13.90 4.92 21.89
CA ASP A 49 -12.87 4.09 21.28
C ASP A 49 -11.55 4.88 21.19
N PRO A 50 -10.39 4.26 21.38
CA PRO A 50 -9.10 4.95 21.30
C PRO A 50 -8.88 5.74 20.00
N ILE A 51 -9.42 5.26 18.87
CA ILE A 51 -9.34 5.98 17.59
C ILE A 51 -10.28 7.19 17.58
N ASP A 52 -11.43 7.11 18.20
CA ASP A 52 -12.37 8.23 18.28
C ASP A 52 -11.83 9.35 19.18
N CYS A 53 -10.93 9.04 20.12
CA CYS A 53 -10.22 10.06 20.90
C CYS A 53 -9.34 10.98 20.03
N LEU A 54 -8.94 10.55 18.83
CA LEU A 54 -8.20 11.40 17.86
C LEU A 54 -8.99 12.66 17.45
N THR A 55 -10.29 12.65 17.60
CA THR A 55 -11.17 13.81 17.38
C THR A 55 -10.81 15.01 18.26
N PHE A 56 -10.12 14.76 19.38
CA PHE A 56 -9.83 15.77 20.40
C PHE A 56 -8.32 16.01 20.55
N PRO A 57 -7.65 16.66 19.57
CA PRO A 57 -6.25 17.02 19.72
C PRO A 57 -6.03 17.96 20.91
N ARG A 58 -4.81 18.06 21.37
CA ARG A 58 -4.44 18.98 22.44
C ARG A 58 -4.65 20.42 21.99
N LYS A 59 -5.21 21.26 22.87
CA LYS A 59 -5.53 22.67 22.58
C LYS A 59 -4.29 23.56 22.37
N ASP A 60 -3.12 23.12 22.85
CA ASP A 60 -1.85 23.84 22.72
C ASP A 60 -1.12 23.55 21.39
N ILE A 61 -1.69 22.71 20.52
CA ILE A 61 -1.16 22.44 19.19
C ILE A 61 -1.88 23.32 18.18
N ASN A 62 -1.10 24.17 17.48
CA ASN A 62 -1.62 24.86 16.31
C ASN A 62 -1.71 23.91 15.12
N ILE A 63 -2.88 23.83 14.49
CA ILE A 63 -3.15 22.95 13.35
C ILE A 63 -3.61 23.82 12.18
N ASP A 64 -2.75 24.00 11.18
CA ASP A 64 -3.09 24.72 9.95
C ASP A 64 -3.76 23.77 8.94
N VAL A 65 -3.35 22.50 8.94
CA VAL A 65 -3.84 21.46 8.03
C VAL A 65 -3.99 20.14 8.80
N VAL A 66 -5.13 19.49 8.66
CA VAL A 66 -5.34 18.11 9.13
C VAL A 66 -5.43 17.17 7.93
N ILE A 67 -4.78 15.99 8.04
CA ILE A 67 -4.75 14.98 6.99
C ILE A 67 -5.41 13.70 7.50
N GLY A 68 -6.58 13.38 6.96
CA GLY A 68 -7.33 12.16 7.25
C GLY A 68 -7.07 11.05 6.23
N HIS A 69 -7.17 9.79 6.68
CA HIS A 69 -6.88 8.62 5.85
C HIS A 69 -8.05 7.64 5.80
N GLY A 70 -8.75 7.58 4.67
CA GLY A 70 -9.91 6.73 4.48
C GLY A 70 -11.05 7.07 5.46
N VAL A 71 -12.04 6.19 5.57
CA VAL A 71 -13.18 6.43 6.49
C VAL A 71 -12.75 6.34 7.96
N LYS A 72 -11.87 5.40 8.29
CA LYS A 72 -11.52 5.09 9.68
C LYS A 72 -10.77 6.23 10.38
N LEU A 73 -9.88 6.90 9.65
CA LEU A 73 -9.04 8.00 10.13
C LEU A 73 -9.32 9.31 9.35
N GLY A 74 -10.54 9.46 8.84
CA GLY A 74 -11.02 10.63 8.08
C GLY A 74 -12.24 11.27 8.71
N LYS A 75 -13.03 10.50 9.46
CA LYS A 75 -14.25 11.02 10.12
C LYS A 75 -13.96 12.01 11.26
N GLN A 76 -12.77 11.92 11.89
CA GLN A 76 -12.36 12.78 13.00
C GLN A 76 -12.05 14.20 12.54
N GLU A 77 -11.62 14.37 11.30
CA GLU A 77 -11.19 15.64 10.72
C GLU A 77 -12.31 16.67 10.64
N GLN A 78 -13.56 16.24 10.54
CA GLN A 78 -14.73 17.14 10.57
C GLN A 78 -14.71 17.98 11.84
N ILE A 79 -14.56 17.34 12.99
CA ILE A 79 -14.58 18.02 14.29
C ILE A 79 -13.28 18.79 14.54
N ILE A 80 -12.14 18.24 14.12
CA ILE A 80 -10.84 18.94 14.22
C ILE A 80 -10.88 20.23 13.39
N ARG A 81 -11.39 20.18 12.16
CA ARG A 81 -11.55 21.33 11.29
C ARG A 81 -12.41 22.42 11.92
N GLU A 82 -13.55 22.05 12.52
CA GLU A 82 -14.45 23.00 13.19
C GLU A 82 -13.81 23.62 14.44
N SER A 83 -13.11 22.83 15.25
CA SER A 83 -12.53 23.25 16.52
C SER A 83 -11.23 24.05 16.36
N HIS A 84 -10.46 23.85 15.28
CA HIS A 84 -9.15 24.48 15.03
C HIS A 84 -9.16 25.43 13.83
N ASN A 85 -10.27 25.53 13.10
CA ASN A 85 -10.40 26.34 11.89
C ASN A 85 -9.26 26.08 10.88
N CYS A 86 -8.93 24.80 10.66
CA CYS A 86 -7.83 24.36 9.82
C CYS A 86 -8.35 23.82 8.46
N LYS A 87 -7.44 23.63 7.49
CA LYS A 87 -7.74 22.95 6.22
C LYS A 87 -7.77 21.45 6.41
N TRP A 88 -8.54 20.77 5.58
CA TRP A 88 -8.69 19.33 5.61
C TRP A 88 -8.27 18.68 4.28
N VAL A 89 -7.30 17.77 4.35
CA VAL A 89 -6.88 16.91 3.25
C VAL A 89 -7.38 15.49 3.52
N GLN A 90 -8.21 14.95 2.63
CA GLN A 90 -8.68 13.56 2.70
C GLN A 90 -7.89 12.67 1.77
N VAL A 91 -7.20 11.67 2.31
CA VAL A 91 -6.42 10.69 1.54
C VAL A 91 -7.23 9.40 1.38
N VAL A 92 -7.46 8.98 0.14
CA VAL A 92 -8.19 7.75 -0.18
C VAL A 92 -7.23 6.63 -0.61
N HIS A 93 -7.43 5.44 -0.05
CA HIS A 93 -6.55 4.28 -0.20
C HIS A 93 -7.19 3.10 -0.93
N THR A 94 -8.51 3.09 -1.03
CA THR A 94 -9.29 1.97 -1.57
C THR A 94 -10.51 2.46 -2.32
N ALA A 95 -11.01 1.65 -3.24
CA ALA A 95 -12.36 1.73 -3.78
C ALA A 95 -13.22 0.68 -3.07
N PRO A 96 -14.01 1.05 -2.05
CA PRO A 96 -14.66 0.08 -1.16
C PRO A 96 -15.62 -0.88 -1.86
N GLU A 97 -16.33 -0.42 -2.87
CA GLU A 97 -17.27 -1.22 -3.66
C GLU A 97 -16.55 -2.25 -4.52
N GLU A 98 -15.40 -1.93 -5.12
CA GLU A 98 -14.61 -2.90 -5.87
C GLU A 98 -14.10 -4.03 -4.97
N LEU A 99 -13.64 -3.68 -3.76
CA LEU A 99 -13.17 -4.67 -2.80
C LEU A 99 -14.30 -5.58 -2.30
N ALA A 100 -15.52 -5.03 -2.17
CA ALA A 100 -16.67 -5.75 -1.64
C ALA A 100 -17.11 -6.92 -2.52
N VAL A 101 -16.88 -6.85 -3.83
CA VAL A 101 -17.21 -7.89 -4.80
C VAL A 101 -16.46 -9.21 -4.51
N PHE A 102 -15.23 -9.11 -4.00
CA PHE A 102 -14.36 -10.26 -3.71
C PHE A 102 -14.39 -10.73 -2.25
N LYS A 103 -15.23 -10.12 -1.41
CA LYS A 103 -15.34 -10.52 0.00
C LYS A 103 -16.45 -11.53 0.20
N THR A 104 -16.16 -12.57 0.99
CA THR A 104 -17.03 -13.77 1.14
C THR A 104 -17.97 -13.72 2.33
N TYR A 105 -17.90 -12.68 3.19
CA TYR A 105 -18.81 -12.58 4.34
C TYR A 105 -20.18 -12.02 3.96
N SER A 106 -21.19 -12.41 4.74
CA SER A 106 -22.58 -11.96 4.52
C SER A 106 -22.69 -10.42 4.61
N GLY A 107 -23.33 -9.81 3.60
CA GLY A 107 -23.54 -8.36 3.52
C GLY A 107 -22.29 -7.56 3.10
N ALA A 108 -21.29 -8.21 2.48
CA ALA A 108 -20.09 -7.55 2.01
C ALA A 108 -20.39 -6.38 1.05
N ILE A 109 -21.29 -6.57 0.10
CA ILE A 109 -21.68 -5.55 -0.89
C ILE A 109 -22.33 -4.36 -0.18
N SER A 110 -23.34 -4.58 0.67
CA SER A 110 -24.04 -3.48 1.38
C SER A 110 -23.08 -2.70 2.31
N ARG A 111 -22.10 -3.39 2.94
CA ARG A 111 -21.07 -2.71 3.74
C ARG A 111 -20.09 -1.94 2.86
N GLY A 112 -19.76 -2.46 1.68
CA GLY A 112 -18.95 -1.76 0.68
C GLY A 112 -19.62 -0.48 0.20
N GLU A 113 -20.91 -0.54 -0.14
CA GLU A 113 -21.72 0.62 -0.53
C GLU A 113 -21.84 1.67 0.58
N ALA A 114 -22.08 1.24 1.83
CA ALA A 114 -22.15 2.16 2.97
C ALA A 114 -20.80 2.85 3.22
N LYS A 115 -19.69 2.10 3.08
CA LYS A 115 -18.35 2.65 3.22
C LYS A 115 -18.02 3.60 2.08
N TYR A 116 -18.35 3.25 0.84
CA TYR A 116 -18.23 4.10 -0.34
C TYR A 116 -18.99 5.43 -0.14
N SER A 117 -20.29 5.36 0.19
CA SER A 117 -21.10 6.55 0.43
C SER A 117 -20.50 7.47 1.51
N THR A 118 -19.96 6.88 2.59
CA THR A 118 -19.30 7.63 3.65
C THR A 118 -18.01 8.27 3.15
N GLU A 119 -17.18 7.54 2.43
CA GLU A 119 -15.88 8.03 1.93
C GLU A 119 -16.04 9.17 0.92
N VAL A 120 -17.02 9.05 0.00
CA VAL A 120 -17.36 10.13 -0.94
C VAL A 120 -17.80 11.39 -0.20
N LYS A 121 -18.68 11.27 0.80
CA LYS A 121 -19.10 12.44 1.61
C LYS A 121 -17.92 13.10 2.33
N LEU A 122 -17.00 12.32 2.90
CA LEU A 122 -15.79 12.89 3.51
C LEU A 122 -14.93 13.64 2.49
N CYS A 123 -14.80 13.09 1.28
CA CYS A 123 -14.10 13.76 0.17
C CYS A 123 -14.80 15.06 -0.26
N GLU A 124 -16.12 15.07 -0.32
CA GLU A 124 -16.90 16.27 -0.65
C GLU A 124 -16.73 17.39 0.40
N MET A 125 -16.56 17.02 1.65
CA MET A 125 -16.32 17.97 2.74
C MET A 125 -14.89 18.49 2.80
N ALA A 126 -13.91 17.72 2.36
CA ALA A 126 -12.50 18.08 2.41
C ALA A 126 -12.15 19.26 1.47
N ASP A 127 -11.08 20.00 1.80
CA ASP A 127 -10.56 21.07 0.94
C ASP A 127 -9.76 20.52 -0.25
N VAL A 128 -9.02 19.42 -0.02
CA VAL A 128 -8.23 18.69 -1.02
C VAL A 128 -8.45 17.20 -0.85
N VAL A 129 -8.67 16.48 -1.94
CA VAL A 129 -8.72 15.01 -1.96
C VAL A 129 -7.42 14.50 -2.56
N VAL A 130 -6.78 13.53 -1.91
CA VAL A 130 -5.56 12.89 -2.38
C VAL A 130 -5.86 11.42 -2.66
N ALA A 131 -5.80 11.02 -3.92
CA ALA A 131 -5.94 9.64 -4.34
C ALA A 131 -4.56 8.96 -4.42
N VAL A 132 -4.44 7.78 -3.80
CA VAL A 132 -3.18 7.03 -3.78
C VAL A 132 -3.02 6.23 -5.07
N GLY A 133 -2.34 6.84 -6.04
CA GLY A 133 -2.03 6.26 -7.35
C GLY A 133 -3.08 6.50 -8.43
N PRO A 134 -2.73 6.18 -9.70
CA PRO A 134 -3.52 6.54 -10.86
C PRO A 134 -4.92 5.92 -10.85
N LYS A 135 -5.06 4.64 -10.51
CA LYS A 135 -6.34 3.95 -10.45
C LYS A 135 -7.34 4.67 -9.53
N LEU A 136 -6.94 4.97 -8.29
CA LEU A 136 -7.82 5.68 -7.37
C LEU A 136 -8.07 7.14 -7.79
N PHE A 137 -7.11 7.76 -8.46
CA PHE A 137 -7.29 9.09 -9.03
C PHE A 137 -8.44 9.10 -10.08
N GLU A 138 -8.46 8.15 -11.00
CA GLU A 138 -9.55 8.03 -11.99
C GLU A 138 -10.90 7.75 -11.34
N VAL A 139 -10.92 6.77 -10.41
CA VAL A 139 -12.13 6.38 -9.69
C VAL A 139 -12.73 7.56 -8.90
N TYR A 140 -11.93 8.24 -8.07
CA TYR A 140 -12.43 9.34 -7.25
C TYR A 140 -12.68 10.62 -8.05
N SER A 141 -11.98 10.84 -9.15
CA SER A 141 -12.32 11.93 -10.09
C SER A 141 -13.71 11.72 -10.70
N ALA A 142 -14.06 10.48 -11.02
CA ALA A 142 -15.40 10.14 -11.49
C ALA A 142 -16.46 10.31 -10.40
N TYR A 143 -16.22 9.80 -9.18
CA TYR A 143 -17.16 9.91 -8.06
C TYR A 143 -17.44 11.35 -7.66
N LEU A 144 -16.46 12.23 -7.75
CA LEU A 144 -16.53 13.62 -7.31
C LEU A 144 -16.81 14.60 -8.45
N SER A 145 -17.09 14.10 -9.65
CA SER A 145 -17.34 14.93 -10.84
C SER A 145 -18.49 15.92 -10.66
N SER A 146 -19.57 15.50 -9.99
CA SER A 146 -20.75 16.36 -9.72
C SER A 146 -20.45 17.49 -8.73
N SER A 147 -19.56 17.26 -7.76
CA SER A 147 -19.17 18.24 -6.74
C SER A 147 -17.97 19.11 -7.17
N GLN A 148 -17.39 18.85 -8.35
CA GLN A 148 -16.21 19.56 -8.89
C GLN A 148 -15.04 19.64 -7.91
N LYS A 149 -14.88 18.63 -7.05
CA LYS A 149 -13.77 18.56 -6.10
C LYS A 149 -12.47 18.27 -6.83
N PHE A 150 -11.43 18.97 -6.42
CA PHE A 150 -10.08 18.71 -6.91
C PHE A 150 -9.53 17.44 -6.27
N VAL A 151 -9.09 16.52 -7.11
CA VAL A 151 -8.42 15.30 -6.70
C VAL A 151 -6.95 15.37 -7.11
N PHE A 152 -6.04 15.15 -6.18
CA PHE A 152 -4.60 15.09 -6.43
C PHE A 152 -4.17 13.63 -6.55
N ASN A 153 -3.43 13.28 -7.62
CA ASN A 153 -2.85 11.95 -7.78
C ASN A 153 -1.51 11.89 -7.06
N LEU A 154 -1.47 11.20 -5.92
CA LEU A 154 -0.23 10.92 -5.19
C LEU A 154 0.19 9.46 -5.45
N THR A 155 1.08 9.25 -6.39
CA THR A 155 1.64 7.91 -6.66
C THR A 155 2.81 7.63 -5.73
N PRO A 156 2.71 6.64 -4.81
CA PRO A 156 3.77 6.36 -3.85
C PRO A 156 5.13 6.14 -4.50
N GLY A 157 6.14 6.86 -4.07
CA GLY A 157 7.53 6.65 -4.49
C GLY A 157 8.20 5.51 -3.72
N MET A 158 9.49 5.31 -3.95
CA MET A 158 10.27 4.22 -3.38
C MET A 158 10.35 4.29 -1.85
N PHE A 159 10.43 3.11 -1.21
CA PHE A 159 10.70 2.99 0.22
C PHE A 159 12.21 2.97 0.47
N THR A 160 12.77 4.11 0.85
CA THR A 160 14.22 4.31 0.98
C THR A 160 14.88 3.31 1.93
N GLU A 161 14.19 2.90 3.00
CA GLU A 161 14.68 1.90 3.95
C GLU A 161 14.87 0.50 3.34
N LEU A 162 14.22 0.20 2.22
CA LEU A 162 14.37 -1.05 1.48
C LEU A 162 15.38 -0.96 0.33
N CYS A 163 15.78 0.25 -0.07
CA CYS A 163 16.65 0.45 -1.24
C CYS A 163 18.11 0.03 -1.00
N HIS A 164 18.54 -0.08 0.24
CA HIS A 164 19.94 -0.35 0.60
C HIS A 164 20.18 -1.80 1.05
N LEU A 165 19.22 -2.68 0.84
CA LEU A 165 19.34 -4.08 1.23
C LEU A 165 20.37 -4.81 0.37
N LYS A 166 21.33 -5.45 1.04
CA LYS A 166 22.28 -6.37 0.38
C LYS A 166 21.63 -7.74 0.23
N ARG A 167 21.43 -8.16 -1.02
CA ARG A 167 20.83 -9.45 -1.29
C ARG A 167 21.83 -10.58 -1.04
N LEU A 168 21.34 -11.61 -0.36
CA LEU A 168 22.10 -12.81 -0.10
C LEU A 168 22.32 -13.59 -1.40
N SER A 169 23.48 -14.26 -1.53
CA SER A 169 23.64 -15.32 -2.51
C SER A 169 22.67 -16.43 -2.13
N LEU A 170 21.66 -16.67 -2.95
CA LEU A 170 20.73 -17.77 -2.70
C LEU A 170 21.29 -19.02 -3.35
N ASP A 171 22.16 -19.72 -2.61
CA ASP A 171 22.69 -21.01 -3.03
C ASP A 171 21.60 -22.08 -2.85
N GLY A 172 21.36 -22.86 -3.90
CA GLY A 172 20.45 -23.99 -3.84
C GLY A 172 19.58 -24.13 -5.10
N ASN A 173 19.10 -25.37 -5.34
CA ASN A 173 18.30 -25.74 -6.48
C ASN A 173 16.84 -25.21 -6.45
N LYS A 174 16.44 -24.46 -5.41
CA LYS A 174 15.07 -23.97 -5.25
C LYS A 174 14.92 -22.53 -5.76
N PHE A 175 13.94 -22.32 -6.63
CA PHE A 175 13.49 -20.99 -7.02
C PHE A 175 12.37 -20.54 -6.08
N ARG A 176 12.68 -19.58 -5.19
CA ARG A 176 11.80 -19.12 -4.11
C ARG A 176 10.91 -17.99 -4.59
N ILE A 177 9.60 -18.24 -4.57
CA ILE A 177 8.56 -17.31 -4.95
C ILE A 177 7.92 -16.80 -3.67
N LEU A 178 7.91 -15.50 -3.46
CA LEU A 178 7.35 -14.83 -2.29
C LEU A 178 5.97 -14.28 -2.61
N VAL A 179 5.01 -14.59 -1.74
CA VAL A 179 3.70 -13.95 -1.66
C VAL A 179 3.55 -13.40 -0.25
N PHE A 180 3.28 -12.12 -0.11
CA PHE A 180 3.15 -11.52 1.20
C PHE A 180 2.02 -10.49 1.26
N GLY A 181 1.40 -10.42 2.42
CA GLY A 181 0.25 -9.57 2.71
C GLY A 181 -0.52 -10.13 3.89
N GLN A 182 -1.48 -9.40 4.40
CA GLN A 182 -2.31 -9.88 5.48
C GLN A 182 -3.19 -11.04 4.97
N GLY A 183 -2.95 -12.24 5.52
CA GLY A 183 -3.56 -13.49 5.08
C GLY A 183 -4.75 -13.91 5.96
N ASP A 184 -5.65 -12.97 6.27
CA ASP A 184 -6.92 -13.36 6.88
C ASP A 184 -7.84 -14.04 5.85
N SER A 185 -8.86 -14.71 6.35
CA SER A 185 -9.76 -15.50 5.50
C SER A 185 -10.58 -14.65 4.54
N GLU A 186 -10.83 -13.40 4.89
CA GLU A 186 -11.69 -12.50 4.12
C GLU A 186 -11.01 -11.96 2.86
N ASP A 187 -9.70 -11.73 2.92
CA ASP A 187 -8.92 -11.15 1.82
C ASP A 187 -8.14 -12.20 1.00
N PHE A 188 -8.28 -13.50 1.31
CA PHE A 188 -7.50 -14.56 0.68
C PHE A 188 -7.67 -14.59 -0.85
N GLU A 189 -8.91 -14.57 -1.33
CA GLU A 189 -9.22 -14.54 -2.75
C GLU A 189 -8.99 -13.16 -3.37
N LEU A 190 -9.33 -12.09 -2.65
CA LEU A 190 -9.07 -10.72 -3.07
C LEU A 190 -7.58 -10.50 -3.38
N LYS A 191 -6.69 -11.02 -2.53
CA LYS A 191 -5.23 -10.93 -2.72
C LYS A 191 -4.68 -11.95 -3.73
N GLY A 192 -5.52 -12.82 -4.27
CA GLY A 192 -5.13 -13.81 -5.25
C GLY A 192 -4.17 -14.87 -4.73
N PHE A 193 -4.20 -15.18 -3.42
CA PHE A 193 -3.33 -16.21 -2.85
C PHE A 193 -3.62 -17.60 -3.38
N ASP A 194 -4.87 -17.85 -3.81
CA ASP A 194 -5.31 -19.02 -4.56
C ASP A 194 -4.67 -19.06 -5.96
N ILE A 195 -4.64 -17.94 -6.67
CA ILE A 195 -3.97 -17.83 -7.99
C ILE A 195 -2.49 -18.15 -7.84
N ALA A 196 -1.82 -17.59 -6.82
CA ALA A 196 -0.41 -17.83 -6.56
C ALA A 196 -0.11 -19.32 -6.31
N ALA A 197 -0.91 -19.99 -5.46
CA ALA A 197 -0.74 -21.39 -5.13
C ALA A 197 -0.96 -22.27 -6.36
N GLN A 198 -2.05 -22.05 -7.11
CA GLN A 198 -2.38 -22.80 -8.32
C GLN A 198 -1.34 -22.56 -9.43
N ALA A 199 -0.81 -21.35 -9.58
CA ALA A 199 0.25 -21.04 -10.54
C ALA A 199 1.51 -21.86 -10.25
N VAL A 200 1.95 -21.91 -8.98
CA VAL A 200 3.13 -22.70 -8.60
C VAL A 200 2.86 -24.20 -8.74
N ALA A 201 1.66 -24.69 -8.42
CA ALA A 201 1.26 -26.08 -8.64
C ALA A 201 1.26 -26.46 -10.14
N ALA A 202 0.81 -25.55 -11.00
CA ALA A 202 0.77 -25.73 -12.47
C ALA A 202 2.15 -25.87 -13.11
N LEU A 203 3.22 -25.39 -12.45
CA LEU A 203 4.61 -25.54 -12.93
C LEU A 203 5.08 -27.01 -12.95
N LYS A 204 4.47 -27.90 -12.14
CA LYS A 204 4.79 -29.35 -12.04
C LYS A 204 6.28 -29.64 -11.76
N ASP A 205 7.00 -28.70 -11.17
CA ASP A 205 8.42 -28.81 -10.87
C ASP A 205 8.66 -28.45 -9.38
N LYS A 206 9.14 -29.44 -8.61
CA LYS A 206 9.39 -29.31 -7.16
C LYS A 206 10.53 -28.36 -6.79
N SER A 207 11.28 -27.87 -7.76
CA SER A 207 12.30 -26.84 -7.53
C SER A 207 11.73 -25.43 -7.35
N TYR A 208 10.44 -25.20 -7.69
CA TYR A 208 9.73 -23.99 -7.30
C TYR A 208 9.20 -24.10 -5.88
N HIS A 209 9.41 -23.09 -5.08
CA HIS A 209 9.04 -23.08 -3.66
C HIS A 209 8.29 -21.80 -3.32
N LEU A 210 7.05 -21.92 -2.88
CA LEU A 210 6.21 -20.82 -2.44
C LEU A 210 6.49 -20.47 -0.99
N ILE A 211 6.83 -19.21 -0.72
CA ILE A 211 6.94 -18.65 0.62
C ILE A 211 5.76 -17.70 0.82
N PHE A 212 4.82 -18.09 1.66
CA PHE A 212 3.72 -17.24 2.08
C PHE A 212 4.06 -16.53 3.38
N VAL A 213 3.91 -15.21 3.42
CA VAL A 213 4.16 -14.39 4.62
C VAL A 213 2.95 -13.53 4.92
N GLY A 214 2.27 -13.79 6.02
CA GLY A 214 1.07 -13.02 6.38
C GLY A 214 0.06 -13.77 7.22
N ALA A 215 0.36 -15.00 7.65
CA ALA A 215 -0.53 -15.74 8.54
C ALA A 215 -0.65 -15.03 9.90
N GLN A 216 -1.84 -15.03 10.48
CA GLN A 216 -2.02 -14.63 11.87
C GLN A 216 -1.25 -15.59 12.79
N SER A 217 -0.81 -15.09 13.94
CA SER A 217 -0.09 -15.93 14.90
C SER A 217 -0.94 -17.10 15.35
N GLY A 218 -0.45 -18.33 15.12
CA GLY A 218 -1.15 -19.58 15.43
C GLY A 218 -2.05 -20.11 14.32
N SER A 219 -2.21 -19.41 13.19
CA SER A 219 -3.00 -19.86 12.05
C SER A 219 -2.16 -20.39 10.88
N GLU A 220 -0.85 -20.51 11.04
CA GLU A 220 0.08 -20.86 9.97
C GLU A 220 -0.25 -22.21 9.32
N GLU A 221 -0.60 -23.21 10.14
CA GLU A 221 -0.95 -24.54 9.62
C GLU A 221 -2.30 -24.52 8.89
N HIS A 222 -3.29 -23.78 9.39
CA HIS A 222 -4.57 -23.61 8.71
C HIS A 222 -4.40 -22.97 7.32
N VAL A 223 -3.57 -21.93 7.22
CA VAL A 223 -3.23 -21.30 5.92
C VAL A 223 -2.48 -22.29 5.03
N ALA A 224 -1.55 -23.06 5.59
CA ALA A 224 -0.83 -24.08 4.83
C ALA A 224 -1.78 -25.14 4.26
N GLU A 225 -2.71 -25.67 5.04
CA GLU A 225 -3.71 -26.63 4.57
C GLU A 225 -4.58 -26.06 3.44
N LYS A 226 -4.99 -24.78 3.56
CA LYS A 226 -5.76 -24.11 2.51
C LYS A 226 -4.98 -24.03 1.20
N LEU A 227 -3.70 -23.66 1.25
CA LEU A 227 -2.82 -23.57 0.08
C LEU A 227 -2.49 -24.96 -0.50
N LEU A 228 -2.32 -25.99 0.33
CA LEU A 228 -2.06 -27.36 -0.13
C LEU A 228 -3.25 -27.96 -0.89
N LYS A 229 -4.48 -27.64 -0.49
CA LYS A 229 -5.71 -28.06 -1.23
C LYS A 229 -5.77 -27.52 -2.66
N LEU A 230 -4.98 -26.48 -2.98
CA LEU A 230 -4.88 -25.88 -4.32
C LEU A 230 -3.83 -26.56 -5.21
N GLY A 231 -3.30 -27.72 -4.79
CA GLY A 231 -2.41 -28.57 -5.60
C GLY A 231 -0.92 -28.45 -5.29
N LEU A 232 -0.52 -27.66 -4.29
CA LEU A 232 0.87 -27.60 -3.83
C LEU A 232 1.27 -28.86 -3.07
N CYS A 233 2.55 -29.27 -3.20
CA CYS A 233 3.15 -30.25 -2.32
C CYS A 233 3.68 -29.60 -1.05
N ARG A 234 3.64 -30.29 0.10
CA ARG A 234 4.15 -29.77 1.38
C ARG A 234 5.64 -29.32 1.30
N SER A 235 6.44 -30.02 0.51
CA SER A 235 7.87 -29.68 0.31
C SER A 235 8.08 -28.40 -0.52
N GLN A 236 7.04 -27.88 -1.16
CA GLN A 236 7.07 -26.65 -1.97
C GLN A 236 6.51 -25.43 -1.23
N LEU A 237 6.09 -25.57 0.02
CA LEU A 237 5.40 -24.51 0.75
C LEU A 237 6.10 -24.20 2.07
N THR A 238 6.28 -22.92 2.33
CA THR A 238 6.60 -22.37 3.65
C THR A 238 5.59 -21.29 3.99
N VAL A 239 4.95 -21.37 5.15
CA VAL A 239 4.04 -20.35 5.67
C VAL A 239 4.70 -19.69 6.86
N ARG A 240 4.69 -18.35 6.87
CA ARG A 240 5.24 -17.52 7.94
C ARG A 240 4.19 -16.53 8.45
N LYS A 241 4.36 -16.11 9.69
CA LYS A 241 3.55 -15.08 10.33
C LYS A 241 3.64 -13.74 9.60
N PHE A 242 2.61 -12.94 9.80
CA PHE A 242 2.63 -11.53 9.40
C PHE A 242 3.78 -10.78 10.08
N VAL A 243 4.45 -9.94 9.32
CA VAL A 243 5.63 -9.18 9.77
C VAL A 243 5.32 -7.69 9.72
N GLN A 244 5.35 -7.04 10.88
CA GLN A 244 5.16 -5.59 11.01
C GLN A 244 6.48 -4.82 10.90
N ASN A 245 7.57 -5.42 11.34
CA ASN A 245 8.88 -4.80 11.38
C ASN A 245 9.51 -4.72 9.99
N ARG A 246 9.88 -3.51 9.55
CA ARG A 246 10.47 -3.23 8.23
C ARG A 246 11.83 -3.90 8.01
N GLU A 247 12.66 -3.99 9.03
CA GLU A 247 13.96 -4.69 8.93
C GLU A 247 13.75 -6.19 8.69
N HIS A 248 12.79 -6.79 9.40
CA HIS A 248 12.45 -8.20 9.22
C HIS A 248 11.84 -8.45 7.83
N LEU A 249 10.96 -7.57 7.35
CA LEU A 249 10.45 -7.62 5.99
C LEU A 249 11.59 -7.56 4.96
N GLY A 250 12.55 -6.66 5.16
CA GLY A 250 13.74 -6.56 4.31
C GLY A 250 14.53 -7.88 4.24
N LYS A 251 14.72 -8.57 5.36
CA LYS A 251 15.39 -9.91 5.40
C LYS A 251 14.60 -10.92 4.56
N ILE A 252 13.29 -10.97 4.69
CA ILE A 252 12.42 -11.87 3.91
C ILE A 252 12.50 -11.57 2.41
N LEU A 253 12.46 -10.30 2.03
CA LEU A 253 12.60 -9.89 0.62
C LEU A 253 13.96 -10.34 0.04
N CYS A 254 15.02 -10.34 0.84
CA CYS A 254 16.34 -10.84 0.44
C CYS A 254 16.42 -12.37 0.27
N GLU A 255 15.51 -13.14 0.87
CA GLU A 255 15.46 -14.60 0.79
C GLU A 255 14.71 -15.13 -0.44
N ALA A 256 14.08 -14.27 -1.25
CA ALA A 256 13.28 -14.64 -2.40
C ALA A 256 13.99 -14.36 -3.74
N ASN A 257 13.61 -15.11 -4.78
CA ASN A 257 14.05 -14.90 -6.16
C ASN A 257 13.05 -14.06 -6.96
N LEU A 258 11.77 -14.12 -6.57
CA LEU A 258 10.66 -13.46 -7.24
C LEU A 258 9.56 -13.16 -6.21
N ALA A 259 8.97 -11.99 -6.24
CA ALA A 259 7.68 -11.74 -5.57
C ALA A 259 6.55 -11.80 -6.59
N ILE A 260 5.37 -12.31 -6.20
CA ILE A 260 4.17 -12.24 -7.02
C ILE A 260 3.01 -11.63 -6.23
N VAL A 261 2.26 -10.75 -6.88
CA VAL A 261 1.14 -10.01 -6.28
C VAL A 261 -0.07 -10.13 -7.20
N PRO A 262 -0.75 -11.30 -7.21
CA PRO A 262 -1.83 -11.60 -8.14
C PRO A 262 -3.20 -11.14 -7.64
N SER A 263 -3.25 -9.99 -6.99
CA SER A 263 -4.50 -9.44 -6.43
C SER A 263 -5.56 -9.23 -7.52
N ARG A 264 -6.80 -9.64 -7.26
CA ARG A 264 -7.94 -9.44 -8.18
C ARG A 264 -8.29 -7.96 -8.33
N THR A 265 -8.17 -7.21 -7.25
CA THR A 265 -8.18 -5.75 -7.28
C THR A 265 -7.40 -5.18 -6.10
N GLU A 266 -6.78 -4.04 -6.30
CA GLU A 266 -6.09 -3.28 -5.26
C GLU A 266 -6.15 -1.79 -5.56
N GLY A 267 -6.32 -0.96 -4.51
CA GLY A 267 -6.27 0.48 -4.68
C GLY A 267 -4.91 0.92 -5.24
N PHE A 268 -3.83 0.53 -4.60
CA PHE A 268 -2.49 0.76 -5.13
C PHE A 268 -1.65 -0.52 -5.26
N GLY A 269 -1.39 -1.24 -4.16
CA GLY A 269 -0.52 -2.43 -4.17
C GLY A 269 0.89 -2.14 -3.66
N LEU A 270 0.98 -1.62 -2.44
CA LEU A 270 2.26 -1.28 -1.80
C LEU A 270 3.22 -2.47 -1.69
N THR A 271 2.70 -3.69 -1.62
CA THR A 271 3.47 -4.92 -1.57
C THR A 271 4.42 -5.08 -2.77
N ALA A 272 3.92 -4.82 -3.99
CA ALA A 272 4.75 -4.87 -5.19
C ALA A 272 5.79 -3.72 -5.24
N LEU A 273 5.42 -2.53 -4.76
CA LEU A 273 6.36 -1.42 -4.62
C LEU A 273 7.45 -1.71 -3.57
N GLU A 274 7.14 -2.43 -2.48
CA GLU A 274 8.13 -2.91 -1.51
C GLU A 274 9.13 -3.87 -2.16
N ALA A 275 8.65 -4.78 -3.02
CA ALA A 275 9.52 -5.66 -3.80
C ALA A 275 10.44 -4.87 -4.75
N LEU A 276 9.90 -3.92 -5.53
CA LEU A 276 10.69 -3.04 -6.39
C LEU A 276 11.72 -2.23 -5.59
N SER A 277 11.31 -1.65 -4.45
CA SER A 277 12.21 -0.88 -3.57
C SER A 277 13.40 -1.72 -3.11
N ALA A 278 13.15 -2.99 -2.76
CA ALA A 278 14.18 -3.96 -2.38
C ALA A 278 14.95 -4.54 -3.57
N CYS A 279 14.71 -4.08 -4.79
CA CYS A 279 15.26 -4.65 -6.01
C CYS A 279 15.01 -6.17 -6.12
N LEU A 280 13.83 -6.64 -5.65
CA LEU A 280 13.36 -8.00 -5.84
C LEU A 280 12.57 -8.07 -7.14
N PRO A 281 12.95 -8.90 -8.12
CA PRO A 281 12.12 -9.16 -9.29
C PRO A 281 10.68 -9.50 -8.86
N PHE A 282 9.69 -8.96 -9.55
CA PHE A 282 8.30 -9.15 -9.15
C PHE A 282 7.38 -9.26 -10.37
N LEU A 283 6.20 -9.84 -10.14
CA LEU A 283 5.06 -9.82 -11.05
C LEU A 283 3.85 -9.28 -10.28
N VAL A 284 3.11 -8.38 -10.90
CA VAL A 284 1.95 -7.73 -10.29
C VAL A 284 0.74 -7.77 -11.22
N SER A 285 -0.45 -7.89 -10.66
CA SER A 285 -1.70 -7.82 -11.42
C SER A 285 -1.90 -6.42 -12.02
N GLN A 286 -2.40 -6.38 -13.25
CA GLN A 286 -2.83 -5.14 -13.90
C GLN A 286 -3.97 -4.45 -13.12
N ASN A 287 -4.83 -5.21 -12.44
CA ASN A 287 -5.95 -4.70 -11.65
C ASN A 287 -5.53 -4.04 -10.32
N SER A 288 -4.33 -3.48 -10.27
CA SER A 288 -3.81 -2.73 -9.13
C SER A 288 -3.33 -1.36 -9.58
N GLY A 289 -3.45 -0.35 -8.71
CA GLY A 289 -2.95 0.98 -9.02
C GLY A 289 -1.44 1.02 -9.26
N PHE A 290 -0.66 0.06 -8.71
CA PHE A 290 0.76 -0.07 -9.01
C PHE A 290 0.99 -0.67 -10.41
N GLY A 291 0.20 -1.68 -10.81
CA GLY A 291 0.22 -2.20 -12.19
C GLY A 291 -0.08 -1.12 -13.21
N GLU A 292 -1.08 -0.29 -12.93
CA GLU A 292 -1.41 0.87 -13.75
C GLU A 292 -0.31 1.95 -13.74
N ALA A 293 0.29 2.25 -12.59
CA ALA A 293 1.43 3.16 -12.52
C ALA A 293 2.62 2.68 -13.36
N LEU A 294 2.88 1.36 -13.38
CA LEU A 294 3.95 0.75 -14.18
C LEU A 294 3.71 0.87 -15.69
N SER A 295 2.47 0.92 -16.17
CA SER A 295 2.17 1.13 -17.59
C SER A 295 2.73 2.45 -18.11
N ASN A 296 2.93 3.39 -17.23
CA ASN A 296 3.50 4.71 -17.50
C ASN A 296 5.01 4.80 -17.25
N VAL A 297 5.67 3.69 -16.94
CA VAL A 297 7.13 3.63 -16.66
C VAL A 297 7.82 2.80 -17.71
N SER A 298 8.96 3.25 -18.22
CA SER A 298 9.76 2.49 -19.18
C SER A 298 10.08 1.10 -18.64
N ASN A 299 9.81 0.07 -19.45
CA ASN A 299 9.93 -1.35 -19.09
C ASN A 299 8.98 -1.86 -18.00
N GLY A 300 8.05 -1.05 -17.49
CA GLY A 300 7.15 -1.43 -16.41
C GLY A 300 6.18 -2.55 -16.76
N LEU A 301 5.66 -2.56 -17.99
CA LEU A 301 4.72 -3.59 -18.47
C LEU A 301 5.28 -5.02 -18.44
N SER A 302 6.61 -5.18 -18.48
CA SER A 302 7.24 -6.50 -18.39
C SER A 302 7.01 -7.23 -17.06
N CYS A 303 6.60 -6.51 -16.02
CA CYS A 303 6.29 -7.04 -14.69
C CYS A 303 4.79 -7.15 -14.43
N VAL A 304 3.94 -6.74 -15.39
CA VAL A 304 2.47 -6.72 -15.24
C VAL A 304 1.87 -7.96 -15.87
N VAL A 305 0.98 -8.63 -15.15
CA VAL A 305 0.20 -9.79 -15.63
C VAL A 305 -1.26 -9.39 -15.68
N ASP A 306 -1.82 -9.36 -16.89
CA ASP A 306 -3.23 -9.04 -17.13
C ASP A 306 -4.06 -10.33 -17.22
N SER A 307 -4.15 -11.03 -16.09
CA SER A 307 -4.94 -12.26 -16.02
C SER A 307 -5.14 -12.74 -14.59
N GLU A 308 -6.32 -13.31 -14.33
CA GLU A 308 -6.61 -14.10 -13.11
C GLU A 308 -6.35 -15.61 -13.33
N ASN A 309 -6.03 -16.04 -14.56
CA ASN A 309 -5.76 -17.44 -14.85
C ASN A 309 -4.40 -17.88 -14.29
N PRO A 310 -4.33 -18.87 -13.39
CA PRO A 310 -3.08 -19.36 -12.81
C PRO A 310 -2.05 -19.84 -13.85
N GLN A 311 -2.48 -20.30 -15.02
CA GLN A 311 -1.57 -20.74 -16.09
C GLN A 311 -0.76 -19.58 -16.66
N HIS A 312 -1.35 -18.41 -16.84
CA HIS A 312 -0.64 -17.22 -17.32
C HIS A 312 0.39 -16.76 -16.28
N TRP A 313 0.07 -16.85 -14.99
CA TRP A 313 1.03 -16.58 -13.91
C TRP A 313 2.16 -17.61 -13.90
N ALA A 314 1.86 -18.88 -14.11
CA ALA A 314 2.88 -19.93 -14.21
C ALA A 314 3.86 -19.67 -15.38
N GLU A 315 3.36 -19.25 -16.54
CA GLU A 315 4.19 -18.89 -17.71
C GLU A 315 5.05 -17.65 -17.40
N ALA A 316 4.48 -16.61 -16.80
CA ALA A 316 5.23 -15.43 -16.40
C ALA A 316 6.36 -15.77 -15.39
N ILE A 317 6.08 -16.64 -14.41
CA ILE A 317 7.08 -17.14 -13.45
C ILE A 317 8.21 -17.90 -14.18
N LYS A 318 7.88 -18.78 -15.14
CA LYS A 318 8.89 -19.49 -15.97
C LYS A 318 9.77 -18.52 -16.73
N ASN A 319 9.16 -17.52 -17.37
CA ASN A 319 9.90 -16.51 -18.16
C ASN A 319 10.89 -15.73 -17.28
N VAL A 320 10.50 -15.38 -16.06
CA VAL A 320 11.42 -14.75 -15.11
C VAL A 320 12.55 -15.71 -14.71
N ARG A 321 12.26 -16.96 -14.40
CA ARG A 321 13.26 -17.95 -13.98
C ARG A 321 14.27 -18.28 -15.09
N HIS A 322 13.86 -18.31 -16.36
CA HIS A 322 14.74 -18.61 -17.49
C HIS A 322 15.82 -17.55 -17.69
N LYS A 323 15.63 -16.33 -17.24
CA LYS A 323 16.66 -15.30 -17.27
C LYS A 323 17.72 -15.61 -16.19
N SER A 324 18.99 -15.30 -16.48
CA SER A 324 20.04 -15.39 -15.47
C SER A 324 19.74 -14.47 -14.29
N ARG A 325 20.35 -14.76 -13.14
CA ARG A 325 20.18 -13.94 -11.95
C ARG A 325 20.57 -12.48 -12.20
N GLU A 326 21.69 -12.28 -12.89
CA GLU A 326 22.25 -10.97 -13.21
C GLU A 326 21.29 -10.16 -14.10
N ILE A 327 20.68 -10.81 -15.09
CA ILE A 327 19.71 -10.17 -15.98
C ILE A 327 18.49 -9.73 -15.18
N ARG A 328 17.91 -10.61 -14.35
CA ARG A 328 16.72 -10.29 -13.53
C ARG A 328 16.96 -9.08 -12.62
N TYR A 329 18.14 -9.02 -11.99
CA TYR A 329 18.45 -7.89 -11.10
C TYR A 329 18.71 -6.60 -11.86
N LYS A 330 19.43 -6.67 -12.98
CA LYS A 330 19.68 -5.49 -13.82
C LYS A 330 18.38 -4.91 -14.37
N GLU A 331 17.45 -5.75 -14.81
CA GLU A 331 16.11 -5.31 -15.24
C GLU A 331 15.34 -4.65 -14.10
N CYS A 332 15.35 -5.25 -12.92
CA CYS A 332 14.68 -4.70 -11.74
C CYS A 332 15.32 -3.38 -11.27
N GLU A 333 16.64 -3.27 -11.30
CA GLU A 333 17.37 -2.05 -10.96
C GLU A 333 17.07 -0.92 -11.94
N THR A 334 17.07 -1.23 -13.24
CA THR A 334 16.70 -0.27 -14.31
C THR A 334 15.26 0.21 -14.12
N LEU A 335 14.33 -0.71 -13.87
CA LEU A 335 12.93 -0.35 -13.62
C LEU A 335 12.79 0.52 -12.36
N ARG A 336 13.53 0.21 -11.29
CA ARG A 336 13.56 1.00 -10.06
C ARG A 336 14.02 2.44 -10.33
N MET A 337 15.04 2.64 -11.14
CA MET A 337 15.51 3.98 -11.53
C MET A 337 14.42 4.75 -12.29
N HIS A 338 13.83 4.16 -13.33
CA HIS A 338 12.79 4.81 -14.13
C HIS A 338 11.54 5.13 -13.29
N TYR A 339 11.21 4.27 -12.34
CA TYR A 339 10.09 4.49 -11.43
C TYR A 339 10.37 5.68 -10.49
N ASP A 340 11.57 5.74 -9.89
CA ASP A 340 11.96 6.83 -8.98
C ASP A 340 12.07 8.19 -9.69
N GLU A 341 12.53 8.20 -10.94
CA GLU A 341 12.54 9.41 -11.77
C GLU A 341 11.13 9.98 -11.99
N LYS A 342 10.14 9.09 -12.20
CA LYS A 342 8.77 9.48 -12.47
C LYS A 342 7.98 9.80 -11.21
N TYR A 343 8.06 8.95 -10.19
CA TYR A 343 7.24 9.00 -8.98
C TYR A 343 8.09 9.31 -7.74
N ASN A 344 8.75 10.44 -7.77
CA ASN A 344 9.60 10.88 -6.68
C ASN A 344 8.77 11.50 -5.55
N TRP A 345 8.95 11.01 -4.31
CA TRP A 345 8.23 11.52 -3.14
C TRP A 345 8.40 13.02 -2.92
N GLU A 346 9.63 13.54 -3.07
CA GLU A 346 9.95 14.92 -2.75
C GLU A 346 9.20 15.88 -3.68
N LYS A 347 9.24 15.60 -5.00
CA LYS A 347 8.52 16.39 -6.00
C LYS A 347 7.01 16.41 -5.74
N GLN A 348 6.41 15.24 -5.50
CA GLN A 348 4.97 15.13 -5.26
C GLN A 348 4.54 15.78 -3.94
N CYS A 349 5.37 15.70 -2.88
CA CYS A 349 5.09 16.39 -1.62
C CYS A 349 5.22 17.90 -1.76
N THR A 350 6.17 18.42 -2.56
CA THR A 350 6.27 19.84 -2.87
C THR A 350 4.99 20.32 -3.56
N GLU A 351 4.58 19.62 -4.63
CA GLU A 351 3.37 19.95 -5.37
C GLU A 351 2.11 19.90 -4.50
N LEU A 352 1.98 18.89 -3.64
CA LEU A 352 0.86 18.80 -2.70
C LEU A 352 0.83 19.98 -1.72
N VAL A 353 1.98 20.39 -1.17
CA VAL A 353 2.07 21.55 -0.27
C VAL A 353 1.66 22.82 -1.01
N ASP A 354 2.12 23.03 -2.23
CA ASP A 354 1.78 24.21 -3.04
C ASP A 354 0.26 24.27 -3.32
N ILE A 355 -0.37 23.13 -3.62
CA ILE A 355 -1.82 23.03 -3.80
C ILE A 355 -2.58 23.39 -2.52
N ILE A 356 -2.14 22.85 -1.37
CA ILE A 356 -2.77 23.15 -0.07
C ILE A 356 -2.67 24.64 0.24
N LEU A 357 -1.50 25.25 0.04
CA LEU A 357 -1.26 26.67 0.29
C LEU A 357 -2.07 27.56 -0.64
N THR A 358 -2.14 27.24 -1.93
CA THR A 358 -2.90 28.00 -2.93
C THR A 358 -4.40 27.96 -2.63
N LYS A 359 -4.92 26.80 -2.28
CA LYS A 359 -6.34 26.66 -1.88
C LYS A 359 -6.62 27.28 -0.51
N ALA A 360 -5.62 27.43 0.35
CA ALA A 360 -5.75 28.16 1.61
C ALA A 360 -5.94 29.67 1.40
N GLN A 361 -5.40 30.24 0.29
CA GLN A 361 -5.48 31.67 -0.01
C GLN A 361 -6.78 32.06 -0.79
N GLY A 362 -7.68 31.14 -1.07
CA GLY A 362 -8.97 31.43 -1.70
C GLY A 362 -8.94 31.71 -3.21
N ASN A 363 -7.82 31.48 -3.88
CA ASN A 363 -7.73 31.63 -5.34
C ASN A 363 -8.35 30.42 -6.03
N VAL A 364 -9.55 30.59 -6.54
CA VAL A 364 -10.20 29.65 -7.46
C VAL A 364 -9.41 29.69 -8.78
N PHE A 365 -8.74 28.59 -9.13
CA PHE A 365 -8.31 28.41 -10.51
C PHE A 365 -9.56 28.16 -11.36
N ASN A 366 -10.01 29.19 -12.11
CA ASN A 366 -10.79 28.96 -13.33
C ASN A 366 -9.82 28.40 -14.37
N LEU A 367 -9.89 27.09 -14.59
CA LEU A 367 -9.33 26.40 -15.76
C LEU A 367 -10.46 26.04 -16.69
#